data_da244aca7d7df889da51b660e002973c
#
_entry.id   da244aca7d7df889da51b660e002973c
#
_cell.length_a   1.000
_cell.length_b   1.000
_cell.length_c   1.000
_cell.angle_alpha   90.00
_cell.angle_beta   90.00
_cell.angle_gamma   90.00
#
_symmetry.space_group_name_H-M   'P 1'
#
loop_
_entity.id
_entity.type
_entity.pdbx_description
1 polymer ?
#
loop_
_entity_poly.entity_id
_entity_poly.type
_entity_poly.pdbx_seq_one_letter_code
_entity_poly.pdbx_strand_id
1 'polypeptide(L)'
;MRKRKTLDQLTLMDDYMFYQVMKDPGRMRRVLEWILNITITKLEYVVAQKTEKEGYDSKAIRLDLYVTDDRGNIYNVEVQSYKEDSLPKRIRYYQSVIDVDILTPGAKYEKLKKSYVVFFYNYDPFERNRYIYTFENRCLE
;
A
#
# COMPACT_ATOMS: atom_id res chain seq x y z
N MET A 1 -18.75 4.66 20.96
CA MET A 1 -17.97 3.40 20.79
C MET A 1 -18.55 2.62 19.60
N ARG A 2 -17.76 2.36 18.56
CA ARG A 2 -18.18 1.42 17.49
C ARG A 2 -18.32 0.02 18.10
N LYS A 3 -19.48 -0.62 17.96
CA LYS A 3 -19.67 -2.02 18.34
C LYS A 3 -18.67 -2.88 17.58
N ARG A 4 -17.95 -3.75 18.29
CA ARG A 4 -17.01 -4.70 17.69
C ARG A 4 -17.82 -5.69 16.86
N LYS A 5 -17.48 -5.84 15.56
CA LYS A 5 -18.11 -6.83 14.68
C LYS A 5 -17.74 -8.24 15.13
N THR A 6 -18.64 -9.18 14.96
CA THR A 6 -18.36 -10.62 15.10
C THR A 6 -17.72 -11.15 13.80
N LEU A 7 -17.10 -12.32 13.83
CA LEU A 7 -16.38 -12.87 12.67
C LEU A 7 -17.26 -13.02 11.42
N ASP A 8 -18.52 -13.40 11.62
CA ASP A 8 -19.51 -13.54 10.55
C ASP A 8 -19.96 -12.21 9.92
N GLN A 9 -19.70 -11.09 10.59
CA GLN A 9 -20.00 -9.75 10.11
C GLN A 9 -18.80 -9.06 9.41
N LEU A 10 -17.64 -9.71 9.40
CA LEU A 10 -16.47 -9.16 8.76
C LEU A 10 -16.55 -9.33 7.23
N THR A 11 -16.11 -8.30 6.55
CA THR A 11 -15.96 -8.27 5.09
C THR A 11 -14.49 -8.11 4.72
N LEU A 12 -14.15 -8.25 3.45
CA LEU A 12 -12.79 -7.99 2.96
C LEU A 12 -12.31 -6.55 3.24
N MET A 13 -13.24 -5.63 3.49
CA MET A 13 -12.91 -4.23 3.81
C MET A 13 -12.61 -3.98 5.29
N ASP A 14 -12.67 -5.00 6.12
CA ASP A 14 -12.24 -4.94 7.52
C ASP A 14 -10.76 -5.34 7.61
N ASP A 15 -9.92 -4.55 8.26
CA ASP A 15 -8.45 -4.70 8.32
C ASP A 15 -8.03 -6.13 8.66
N TYR A 16 -8.67 -6.75 9.66
CA TYR A 16 -8.38 -8.12 10.06
C TYR A 16 -8.65 -9.13 8.93
N MET A 17 -9.81 -9.04 8.28
CA MET A 17 -10.18 -9.98 7.22
C MET A 17 -9.32 -9.75 5.97
N PHE A 18 -9.08 -8.49 5.61
CA PHE A 18 -8.18 -8.13 4.52
C PHE A 18 -6.80 -8.75 4.72
N TYR A 19 -6.23 -8.55 5.91
CA TYR A 19 -4.94 -9.14 6.25
C TYR A 19 -4.96 -10.68 6.15
N GLN A 20 -5.96 -11.34 6.74
CA GLN A 20 -6.06 -12.81 6.71
C GLN A 20 -6.15 -13.38 5.29
N VAL A 21 -6.82 -12.67 4.39
CA VAL A 21 -6.96 -13.09 2.99
C VAL A 21 -5.70 -12.79 2.19
N MET A 22 -5.12 -11.61 2.35
CA MET A 22 -4.02 -11.10 1.53
C MET A 22 -2.63 -11.46 2.03
N LYS A 23 -2.49 -12.03 3.23
CA LYS A 23 -1.20 -12.55 3.73
C LYS A 23 -0.66 -13.73 2.92
N ASP A 24 -1.47 -14.38 2.11
CA ASP A 24 -1.03 -15.42 1.17
C ASP A 24 -0.30 -14.79 -0.02
N PRO A 25 0.99 -15.11 -0.26
CA PRO A 25 1.79 -14.47 -1.31
C PRO A 25 1.26 -14.73 -2.72
N GLY A 26 0.69 -15.91 -2.96
CA GLY A 26 0.15 -16.29 -4.26
C GLY A 26 -1.11 -15.50 -4.59
N ARG A 27 -1.95 -15.26 -3.60
CA ARG A 27 -3.17 -14.45 -3.73
C ARG A 27 -2.82 -12.98 -3.95
N MET A 28 -1.97 -12.43 -3.10
CA MET A 28 -1.50 -11.04 -3.20
C MET A 28 -0.83 -10.78 -4.56
N ARG A 29 0.03 -11.69 -5.02
CA ARG A 29 0.69 -11.58 -6.32
C ARG A 29 -0.32 -11.42 -7.46
N ARG A 30 -1.32 -12.30 -7.54
CA ARG A 30 -2.34 -12.25 -8.61
C ARG A 30 -3.13 -10.94 -8.59
N VAL A 31 -3.47 -10.46 -7.40
CA VAL A 31 -4.20 -9.19 -7.23
C VAL A 31 -3.35 -8.03 -7.72
N LEU A 32 -2.08 -7.96 -7.32
CA LEU A 32 -1.15 -6.91 -7.75
C LEU A 32 -0.87 -6.96 -9.26
N GLU A 33 -0.64 -8.14 -9.83
CA GLU A 33 -0.45 -8.34 -11.28
C GLU A 33 -1.66 -7.82 -12.07
N TRP A 34 -2.86 -8.12 -11.59
CA TRP A 34 -4.09 -7.67 -12.23
C TRP A 34 -4.30 -6.16 -12.15
N ILE A 35 -4.10 -5.54 -10.97
CA ILE A 35 -4.33 -4.10 -10.77
C ILE A 35 -3.28 -3.27 -11.50
N LEU A 36 -2.02 -3.68 -11.41
CA LEU A 36 -0.88 -2.90 -11.91
C LEU A 36 -0.52 -3.24 -13.36
N ASN A 37 -1.13 -4.29 -13.92
CA ASN A 37 -0.82 -4.83 -15.27
C ASN A 37 0.68 -5.10 -15.45
N ILE A 38 1.29 -5.77 -14.46
CA ILE A 38 2.70 -6.16 -14.44
C ILE A 38 2.82 -7.66 -14.17
N THR A 39 4.00 -8.22 -14.43
CA THR A 39 4.32 -9.60 -14.05
C THR A 39 5.22 -9.61 -12.83
N ILE A 40 4.86 -10.38 -11.82
CA ILE A 40 5.60 -10.57 -10.58
C ILE A 40 5.97 -12.06 -10.47
N THR A 41 7.27 -12.36 -10.42
CA THR A 41 7.75 -13.75 -10.33
C THR A 41 7.52 -14.32 -8.94
N LYS A 42 7.92 -13.57 -7.90
CA LYS A 42 7.85 -13.98 -6.50
C LYS A 42 7.54 -12.78 -5.62
N LEU A 43 6.70 -12.96 -4.61
CA LEU A 43 6.50 -11.98 -3.54
C LEU A 43 7.02 -12.53 -2.21
N GLU A 44 7.64 -11.63 -1.45
CA GLU A 44 8.09 -11.89 -0.09
C GLU A 44 7.53 -10.82 0.85
N TYR A 45 6.97 -11.24 1.98
CA TYR A 45 6.54 -10.31 3.01
C TYR A 45 7.74 -9.85 3.81
N VAL A 46 7.98 -8.54 3.83
CA VAL A 46 9.06 -7.95 4.64
C VAL A 46 8.61 -7.85 6.10
N VAL A 47 7.43 -7.33 6.35
CA VAL A 47 6.79 -7.30 7.67
C VAL A 47 5.27 -7.17 7.50
N ALA A 48 4.50 -7.93 8.28
CA ALA A 48 3.09 -7.65 8.45
C ALA A 48 2.93 -6.48 9.42
N GLN A 49 2.32 -5.40 8.99
CA GLN A 49 2.08 -4.18 9.77
C GLN A 49 3.37 -3.45 10.20
N LYS A 50 4.18 -3.07 9.23
CA LYS A 50 5.36 -2.24 9.46
C LYS A 50 4.94 -0.83 9.93
N THR A 51 5.49 -0.39 11.06
CA THR A 51 5.31 1.00 11.55
C THR A 51 6.55 1.79 11.18
N GLU A 52 6.41 2.76 10.29
CA GLU A 52 7.47 3.70 9.94
C GLU A 52 7.36 4.96 10.80
N LYS A 53 8.48 5.33 11.40
CA LYS A 53 8.61 6.56 12.20
C LYS A 53 9.76 7.39 11.62
N GLU A 54 9.43 8.55 11.10
CA GLU A 54 10.42 9.55 10.75
C GLU A 54 10.54 10.59 11.86
N GLY A 55 11.70 10.62 12.53
CA GLY A 55 12.04 11.66 13.50
C GLY A 55 11.18 11.69 14.77
N TYR A 56 11.60 12.52 15.72
CA TYR A 56 10.98 12.62 17.05
C TYR A 56 9.55 13.20 17.03
N ASP A 57 9.20 13.99 16.00
CA ASP A 57 7.91 14.69 15.84
C ASP A 57 7.12 14.29 14.58
N SER A 58 7.52 13.24 13.85
CA SER A 58 6.86 12.87 12.62
C SER A 58 5.61 12.02 12.86
N LYS A 59 4.63 12.19 11.97
CA LYS A 59 3.41 11.37 11.96
C LYS A 59 3.80 9.93 11.64
N ALA A 60 3.70 9.04 12.63
CA ALA A 60 3.89 7.61 12.40
C ALA A 60 2.80 7.10 11.45
N ILE A 61 3.19 6.36 10.41
CA ILE A 61 2.28 5.61 9.57
C ILE A 61 2.41 4.12 9.87
N ARG A 62 1.29 3.42 9.79
CA ARG A 62 1.21 1.97 9.88
C ARG A 62 0.90 1.46 8.48
N LEU A 63 1.76 0.63 7.94
CA LEU A 63 1.58 0.00 6.65
C LEU A 63 0.91 -1.36 6.86
N ASP A 64 -0.25 -1.58 6.24
CA ASP A 64 -1.06 -2.79 6.48
C ASP A 64 -0.37 -4.04 5.93
N LEU A 65 0.02 -4.03 4.68
CA LEU A 65 0.77 -5.11 4.05
C LEU A 65 1.93 -4.53 3.24
N TYR A 66 3.13 -4.89 3.62
CA TYR A 66 4.37 -4.44 2.98
C TYR A 66 5.09 -5.64 2.39
N VAL A 67 5.18 -5.70 1.07
CA VAL A 67 5.75 -6.83 0.34
C VAL A 67 6.79 -6.37 -0.67
N THR A 68 7.77 -7.21 -0.95
CA THR A 68 8.76 -6.99 -2.01
C THR A 68 8.71 -8.13 -3.02
N ASP A 69 9.10 -7.83 -4.26
CA ASP A 69 9.34 -8.86 -5.26
C ASP A 69 10.82 -9.25 -5.36
N ASP A 70 11.11 -10.24 -6.20
CA ASP A 70 12.46 -10.75 -6.47
C ASP A 70 13.40 -9.72 -7.11
N ARG A 71 12.87 -8.61 -7.64
CA ARG A 71 13.63 -7.47 -8.18
C ARG A 71 13.85 -6.36 -7.15
N GLY A 72 13.31 -6.53 -5.96
CA GLY A 72 13.33 -5.55 -4.88
C GLY A 72 12.34 -4.40 -5.04
N ASN A 73 11.37 -4.49 -5.97
CA ASN A 73 10.27 -3.54 -6.02
C ASN A 73 9.38 -3.70 -4.79
N ILE A 74 8.79 -2.61 -4.35
CA ILE A 74 8.07 -2.53 -3.08
C ILE A 74 6.60 -2.25 -3.34
N TYR A 75 5.76 -2.96 -2.61
CA TYR A 75 4.31 -2.81 -2.67
C TYR A 75 3.78 -2.61 -1.25
N ASN A 76 3.19 -1.45 -1.00
CA ASN A 76 2.39 -1.20 0.18
C ASN A 76 0.92 -1.30 -0.18
N VAL A 77 0.19 -2.17 0.49
CA VAL A 77 -1.22 -2.45 0.20
C VAL A 77 -2.06 -2.18 1.42
N GLU A 78 -3.04 -1.32 1.25
CA GLU A 78 -3.90 -0.79 2.30
C GLU A 78 -5.38 -1.04 1.99
N VAL A 79 -6.19 -1.23 3.01
CA VAL A 79 -7.64 -1.21 2.90
C VAL A 79 -8.21 -0.01 3.64
N GLN A 80 -9.17 0.68 3.01
CA GLN A 80 -9.75 1.90 3.55
C GLN A 80 -11.29 1.85 3.44
N SER A 81 -11.95 1.76 4.57
CA SER A 81 -13.42 1.63 4.63
C SER A 81 -14.15 2.93 5.00
N TYR A 82 -13.45 4.02 5.24
CA TYR A 82 -14.01 5.32 5.57
C TYR A 82 -13.49 6.42 4.65
N LYS A 83 -14.31 7.46 4.44
CA LYS A 83 -13.96 8.57 3.55
C LYS A 83 -12.82 9.38 4.13
N GLU A 84 -11.83 9.68 3.30
CA GLU A 84 -10.70 10.54 3.62
C GLU A 84 -10.45 11.53 2.48
N ASP A 85 -10.37 12.81 2.80
CA ASP A 85 -10.38 13.89 1.79
C ASP A 85 -9.01 14.13 1.11
N SER A 86 -7.95 13.53 1.59
CA SER A 86 -6.58 13.86 1.15
C SER A 86 -5.85 12.68 0.51
N LEU A 87 -6.57 11.77 -0.13
CA LEU A 87 -5.99 10.54 -0.68
C LEU A 87 -4.75 10.74 -1.58
N PRO A 88 -4.73 11.63 -2.59
CA PRO A 88 -3.53 11.80 -3.43
C PRO A 88 -2.32 12.30 -2.64
N LYS A 89 -2.55 13.15 -1.63
CA LYS A 89 -1.47 13.63 -0.75
C LYS A 89 -0.97 12.52 0.18
N ARG A 90 -1.88 11.68 0.68
CA ARG A 90 -1.55 10.53 1.52
C ARG A 90 -0.73 9.49 0.74
N ILE A 91 -1.12 9.17 -0.49
CA ILE A 91 -0.38 8.27 -1.38
C ILE A 91 1.06 8.79 -1.58
N ARG A 92 1.20 10.07 -1.93
CA ARG A 92 2.51 10.71 -2.11
C ARG A 92 3.36 10.65 -0.83
N TYR A 93 2.74 10.90 0.32
CA TYR A 93 3.43 10.84 1.62
C TYR A 93 3.92 9.42 1.92
N TYR A 94 3.08 8.40 1.71
CA TYR A 94 3.47 7.00 1.92
C TYR A 94 4.63 6.60 1.01
N GLN A 95 4.60 7.03 -0.25
CA GLN A 95 5.69 6.76 -1.19
C GLN A 95 7.00 7.40 -0.76
N SER A 96 6.95 8.64 -0.27
CA SER A 96 8.13 9.34 0.25
C SER A 96 8.72 8.63 1.48
N VAL A 97 7.88 8.12 2.38
CA VAL A 97 8.34 7.39 3.56
C VAL A 97 9.02 6.07 3.18
N ILE A 98 8.46 5.36 2.20
CA ILE A 98 9.08 4.14 1.65
C ILE A 98 10.47 4.45 1.06
N ASP A 99 10.59 5.53 0.29
CA ASP A 99 11.85 5.92 -0.34
C ASP A 99 12.92 6.28 0.69
N VAL A 100 12.55 7.01 1.75
CA VAL A 100 13.46 7.36 2.85
C VAL A 100 13.91 6.13 3.64
N ASP A 101 13.02 5.16 3.85
CA ASP A 101 13.37 3.91 4.55
C ASP A 101 14.38 3.06 3.75
N ILE A 102 14.29 3.07 2.43
CA ILE A 102 15.20 2.31 1.55
C ILE A 102 16.55 3.00 1.43
N LEU A 103 16.56 4.32 1.31
CA LEU A 103 17.75 5.09 1.01
C LEU A 103 18.49 5.48 2.29
N THR A 104 19.48 4.67 2.65
CA THR A 104 20.33 4.97 3.81
C THR A 104 21.19 6.24 3.58
N PRO A 105 21.53 6.99 4.64
CA PRO A 105 22.39 8.17 4.52
C PRO A 105 23.67 7.90 3.73
N GLY A 106 23.94 8.74 2.73
CA GLY A 106 25.09 8.61 1.83
C GLY A 106 24.91 7.64 0.68
N ALA A 107 23.80 6.93 0.59
CA ALA A 107 23.49 6.08 -0.56
C ALA A 107 23.10 6.91 -1.80
N LYS A 108 23.43 6.39 -2.97
CA LYS A 108 23.07 7.01 -4.24
C LYS A 108 21.58 6.77 -4.55
N TYR A 109 20.91 7.73 -5.17
CA TYR A 109 19.49 7.65 -5.56
C TYR A 109 19.17 6.50 -6.53
N GLU A 110 20.16 6.03 -7.30
CA GLU A 110 20.05 4.83 -8.16
C GLU A 110 19.68 3.55 -7.41
N LYS A 111 19.85 3.52 -6.08
CA LYS A 111 19.43 2.41 -5.23
C LYS A 111 17.94 2.38 -4.95
N LEU A 112 17.22 3.48 -5.19
CA LEU A 112 15.78 3.49 -5.07
C LEU A 112 15.14 2.47 -6.01
N LYS A 113 14.18 1.75 -5.50
CA LYS A 113 13.42 0.74 -6.23
C LYS A 113 12.07 1.31 -6.64
N LYS A 114 11.40 0.67 -7.59
CA LYS A 114 10.01 1.00 -7.87
C LYS A 114 9.18 0.72 -6.62
N SER A 115 8.36 1.68 -6.25
CA SER A 115 7.44 1.55 -5.14
C SER A 115 6.00 1.79 -5.61
N TYR A 116 5.09 0.97 -5.09
CA TYR A 116 3.68 1.03 -5.40
C TYR A 116 2.90 1.14 -4.10
N VAL A 117 2.01 2.11 -4.02
CA VAL A 117 1.06 2.26 -2.90
C VAL A 117 -0.33 2.00 -3.44
N VAL A 118 -0.96 0.93 -2.98
CA VAL A 118 -2.27 0.48 -3.44
C VAL A 118 -3.27 0.59 -2.32
N PHE A 119 -4.34 1.36 -2.54
CA PHE A 119 -5.45 1.48 -1.62
C PHE A 119 -6.69 0.80 -2.18
N PHE A 120 -7.30 -0.06 -1.38
CA PHE A 120 -8.60 -0.64 -1.67
C PHE A 120 -9.70 0.13 -0.96
N TYR A 121 -10.74 0.50 -1.71
CA TYR A 121 -11.91 1.22 -1.21
C TYR A 121 -13.18 0.45 -1.51
N ASN A 122 -14.19 0.59 -0.67
CA ASN A 122 -15.55 0.11 -0.91
C ASN A 122 -16.48 1.20 -1.44
N TYR A 123 -15.93 2.33 -1.84
CA TYR A 123 -16.63 3.47 -2.46
C TYR A 123 -15.72 4.13 -3.49
N ASP A 124 -16.29 4.95 -4.37
CA ASP A 124 -15.51 5.74 -5.32
C ASP A 124 -14.99 7.03 -4.65
N PRO A 125 -13.69 7.14 -4.35
CA PRO A 125 -13.13 8.28 -3.62
C PRO A 125 -13.13 9.58 -4.43
N PHE A 126 -13.30 9.52 -5.76
CA PHE A 126 -13.27 10.68 -6.66
C PHE A 126 -14.61 10.93 -7.37
N GLU A 127 -15.63 10.10 -7.15
CA GLU A 127 -16.97 10.22 -7.70
C GLU A 127 -16.99 10.33 -9.25
N ARG A 128 -16.09 9.59 -9.91
CA ARG A 128 -15.95 9.58 -11.38
C ARG A 128 -16.37 8.26 -12.02
N ASN A 129 -17.02 7.37 -11.26
CA ASN A 129 -17.51 6.06 -11.71
C ASN A 129 -16.40 5.17 -12.32
N ARG A 130 -15.22 5.16 -11.71
CA ARG A 130 -14.11 4.30 -12.11
C ARG A 130 -13.75 3.33 -10.99
N TYR A 131 -13.38 2.12 -11.38
CA TYR A 131 -12.93 1.09 -10.44
C TYR A 131 -11.46 1.24 -10.04
N ILE A 132 -10.65 1.88 -10.88
CA ILE A 132 -9.22 2.07 -10.65
C ILE A 132 -8.84 3.51 -11.00
N TYR A 133 -8.06 4.13 -10.12
CA TYR A 133 -7.40 5.41 -10.34
C TYR A 133 -5.91 5.23 -10.14
N THR A 134 -5.11 5.70 -11.09
CA THR A 134 -3.65 5.63 -11.05
C THR A 134 -3.05 7.02 -10.94
N PHE A 135 -2.10 7.17 -10.02
CA PHE A 135 -1.29 8.37 -9.85
C PHE A 135 0.17 8.00 -10.08
N GLU A 136 0.84 8.76 -10.92
CA GLU A 136 2.25 8.53 -11.23
C GLU A 136 2.98 9.85 -11.46
N ASN A 137 4.29 9.87 -11.18
CA ASN A 137 5.16 10.96 -11.61
C ASN A 137 5.54 10.73 -13.06
N ARG A 138 5.26 11.71 -13.91
CA ARG A 138 5.55 11.68 -15.35
C ARG A 138 6.36 12.88 -15.77
N CYS A 139 7.31 12.66 -16.67
CA CYS A 139 7.79 13.71 -17.55
C CYS A 139 6.80 13.83 -18.70
N LEU A 140 6.35 15.05 -18.99
CA LEU A 140 5.33 15.34 -20.02
C LEU A 140 5.92 15.73 -21.36
N GLU A 141 7.24 15.65 -21.54
CA GLU A 141 7.97 16.03 -22.75
C GLU A 141 8.17 14.86 -23.70
#